data_079de6d4682ac7a59f11bc78e54b9f1a
#
_entry.id   079de6d4682ac7a59f11bc78e54b9f1a
#
_cell.length_a   1.000
_cell.length_b   1.000
_cell.length_c   1.000
_cell.angle_alpha   90.00
_cell.angle_beta   90.00
_cell.angle_gamma   90.00
#
_symmetry.space_group_name_H-M   'P 1'
#
loop_
_entity.id
_entity.type
_entity.pdbx_description
1 polymer ?
#
loop_
_entity_poly.entity_id
_entity_poly.type
_entity_poly.pdbx_seq_one_letter_code
_entity_poly.pdbx_strand_id
1 'polypeptide(L)'
;MSARILVVDDIELNVKLLEAKLSGEYYDVVRAYSGPEALAIAGAEPPDLVLLDVMMPRMDGFEVCRRLKADPRTADVPVVMVTALSDVANRVRGLEAGADDFLTKPVNDIALFARLRSLVRLKRTLEEWRAREEICARFAGPSAAALALDPGRARILILEEDAVAAARMTEILQPIALSVVRAANCAEAQRQIHDAEILIASLPLADDAPLRLVSYCRVTESLRQLAILLIAEEEDLPRLAKGLDLGASDYVIRPVDRNELLARTRTQILRKRLQDRLRENYRRSLSLALTDELTGLYNRRFLFAHLDQLRERLEQGGPGAAVLLFDIDHFKDVNDTYGHAAGDEALRQLTARVLRVVRDVDLVARLGGDEFVVVMAETPLGEALAIAERLRLAVAAEPFAVKAGCDPLNLTISVGAATVAAGYDTADALLTGADDCLYRAKNAGRNRTFGGPSDRLSSPLADYCSVND
;
A
#
# COMPACT_ATOMS: atom_id res chain seq x y z
N MET A 1 -14.65 -8.18 15.74
CA MET A 1 -15.19 -7.24 16.76
C MET A 1 -16.27 -6.42 16.09
N SER A 2 -17.42 -6.20 16.75
CA SER A 2 -18.45 -5.29 16.24
C SER A 2 -17.92 -3.85 16.26
N ALA A 3 -18.38 -3.00 15.36
CA ALA A 3 -17.97 -1.60 15.39
C ALA A 3 -18.77 -0.85 16.46
N ARG A 4 -18.06 0.06 17.18
CA ARG A 4 -18.63 0.88 18.25
C ARG A 4 -19.13 2.20 17.68
N ILE A 5 -20.43 2.44 17.75
CA ILE A 5 -21.10 3.62 17.18
C ILE A 5 -21.62 4.50 18.30
N LEU A 6 -21.18 5.77 18.36
CA LEU A 6 -21.72 6.77 19.27
C LEU A 6 -22.92 7.45 18.60
N VAL A 7 -24.10 7.32 19.22
CA VAL A 7 -25.34 7.99 18.78
C VAL A 7 -25.63 9.18 19.69
N VAL A 8 -25.76 10.36 19.09
CA VAL A 8 -25.92 11.63 19.79
C VAL A 8 -27.18 12.34 19.29
N ASP A 9 -28.19 12.48 20.14
CA ASP A 9 -29.44 13.20 19.86
C ASP A 9 -30.04 13.62 21.22
N ASP A 10 -30.57 14.83 21.35
CA ASP A 10 -31.18 15.32 22.59
C ASP A 10 -32.53 14.70 22.85
N ILE A 11 -33.12 14.06 21.86
CA ILE A 11 -34.41 13.33 21.97
C ILE A 11 -34.16 11.84 22.21
N GLU A 12 -34.42 11.37 23.42
CA GLU A 12 -34.18 9.98 23.84
C GLU A 12 -34.83 8.95 22.90
N LEU A 13 -36.01 9.28 22.34
CA LEU A 13 -36.71 8.39 21.40
C LEU A 13 -35.93 8.16 20.12
N ASN A 14 -35.27 9.20 19.59
CA ASN A 14 -34.41 9.11 18.40
C ASN A 14 -33.19 8.22 18.64
N VAL A 15 -32.56 8.39 19.81
CA VAL A 15 -31.42 7.57 20.23
C VAL A 15 -31.82 6.09 20.31
N LYS A 16 -32.94 5.79 20.97
CA LYS A 16 -33.46 4.43 21.11
C LYS A 16 -33.84 3.80 19.75
N LEU A 17 -34.41 4.59 18.83
CA LEU A 17 -34.75 4.12 17.49
C LEU A 17 -33.50 3.73 16.68
N LEU A 18 -32.48 4.61 16.67
CA LEU A 18 -31.21 4.33 15.99
C LEU A 18 -30.49 3.16 16.63
N GLU A 19 -30.46 3.09 17.98
CA GLU A 19 -29.90 1.96 18.69
C GLU A 19 -30.58 0.63 18.33
N ALA A 20 -31.91 0.57 18.29
CA ALA A 20 -32.62 -0.66 17.92
C ALA A 20 -32.24 -1.12 16.49
N LYS A 21 -32.12 -0.18 15.53
CA LYS A 21 -31.71 -0.47 14.17
C LYS A 21 -30.27 -0.97 14.12
N LEU A 22 -29.35 -0.29 14.80
CA LEU A 22 -27.92 -0.61 14.78
C LEU A 22 -27.61 -1.93 15.49
N SER A 23 -28.24 -2.17 16.64
CA SER A 23 -28.06 -3.43 17.39
C SER A 23 -28.57 -4.63 16.61
N GLY A 24 -29.60 -4.46 15.77
CA GLY A 24 -30.10 -5.49 14.85
C GLY A 24 -29.06 -5.92 13.80
N GLU A 25 -28.11 -5.06 13.47
CA GLU A 25 -26.99 -5.32 12.56
C GLU A 25 -25.65 -5.56 13.31
N TYR A 26 -25.72 -5.92 14.58
CA TYR A 26 -24.58 -6.30 15.43
C TYR A 26 -23.57 -5.17 15.69
N TYR A 27 -23.96 -3.89 15.64
CA TYR A 27 -23.13 -2.78 16.10
C TYR A 27 -23.20 -2.63 17.62
N ASP A 28 -22.09 -2.22 18.24
CA ASP A 28 -22.04 -1.82 19.65
C ASP A 28 -22.42 -0.33 19.76
N VAL A 29 -23.49 0.00 20.47
CA VAL A 29 -24.05 1.36 20.47
C VAL A 29 -23.82 2.04 21.81
N VAL A 30 -23.14 3.19 21.76
CA VAL A 30 -22.96 4.10 22.90
C VAL A 30 -23.88 5.32 22.70
N ARG A 31 -24.50 5.78 23.76
CA ARG A 31 -25.50 6.84 23.73
C ARG A 31 -24.97 8.13 24.34
N ALA A 32 -25.34 9.27 23.79
CA ALA A 32 -25.16 10.58 24.37
C ALA A 32 -26.39 11.45 24.07
N TYR A 33 -26.80 12.23 25.04
CA TYR A 33 -27.99 13.08 24.94
C TYR A 33 -27.65 14.58 24.88
N SER A 34 -26.38 14.90 24.74
CA SER A 34 -25.90 16.27 24.58
C SER A 34 -24.50 16.34 23.98
N GLY A 35 -24.15 17.50 23.40
CA GLY A 35 -22.83 17.72 22.84
C GLY A 35 -21.67 17.53 23.84
N PRO A 36 -21.72 18.15 25.05
CA PRO A 36 -20.69 17.92 26.07
C PRO A 36 -20.51 16.47 26.49
N GLU A 37 -21.61 15.71 26.61
CA GLU A 37 -21.57 14.28 26.92
C GLU A 37 -20.90 13.47 25.79
N ALA A 38 -21.28 13.76 24.55
CA ALA A 38 -20.67 13.13 23.38
C ALA A 38 -19.15 13.35 23.30
N LEU A 39 -18.69 14.58 23.56
CA LEU A 39 -17.27 14.91 23.61
C LEU A 39 -16.54 14.18 24.74
N ALA A 40 -17.15 14.10 25.93
CA ALA A 40 -16.56 13.38 27.06
C ALA A 40 -16.41 11.87 26.77
N ILE A 41 -17.45 11.24 26.21
CA ILE A 41 -17.43 9.81 25.83
C ILE A 41 -16.39 9.56 24.75
N ALA A 42 -16.40 10.35 23.67
CA ALA A 42 -15.46 10.18 22.56
C ALA A 42 -14.00 10.44 22.98
N GLY A 43 -13.77 11.37 23.91
CA GLY A 43 -12.43 11.64 24.44
C GLY A 43 -11.91 10.57 25.40
N ALA A 44 -12.77 9.87 26.11
CA ALA A 44 -12.39 8.77 27.01
C ALA A 44 -12.07 7.50 26.23
N GLU A 45 -12.93 7.15 25.27
CA GLU A 45 -12.75 5.98 24.42
C GLU A 45 -13.32 6.28 23.02
N PRO A 46 -12.45 6.56 22.03
CA PRO A 46 -12.87 6.97 20.70
C PRO A 46 -13.75 5.90 20.01
N PRO A 47 -14.96 6.24 19.53
CA PRO A 47 -15.82 5.31 18.81
C PRO A 47 -15.31 5.07 17.39
N ASP A 48 -15.83 4.02 16.73
CA ASP A 48 -15.56 3.75 15.33
C ASP A 48 -16.26 4.73 14.39
N LEU A 49 -17.39 5.32 14.84
CA LEU A 49 -18.16 6.31 14.10
C LEU A 49 -19.11 7.06 15.06
N VAL A 50 -19.40 8.32 14.73
CA VAL A 50 -20.39 9.14 15.45
C VAL A 50 -21.58 9.42 14.53
N LEU A 51 -22.80 9.09 14.98
CA LEU A 51 -24.06 9.59 14.43
C LEU A 51 -24.49 10.78 15.27
N LEU A 52 -24.56 11.97 14.69
CA LEU A 52 -24.67 13.23 15.41
C LEU A 52 -25.87 14.03 14.92
N ASP A 53 -26.84 14.29 15.80
CA ASP A 53 -27.91 15.23 15.49
C ASP A 53 -27.36 16.66 15.39
N VAL A 54 -27.89 17.41 14.43
CA VAL A 54 -27.49 18.81 14.21
C VAL A 54 -28.16 19.76 15.19
N MET A 55 -29.45 19.51 15.48
CA MET A 55 -30.30 20.46 16.23
C MET A 55 -30.38 20.08 17.70
N MET A 56 -29.34 20.39 18.46
CA MET A 56 -29.32 20.14 19.91
C MET A 56 -29.23 21.44 20.70
N PRO A 57 -29.84 21.51 21.91
CA PRO A 57 -29.80 22.70 22.76
C PRO A 57 -28.39 22.96 23.30
N ARG A 58 -28.03 24.22 23.46
CA ARG A 58 -26.77 24.74 24.06
C ARG A 58 -25.54 24.53 23.15
N MET A 59 -25.32 23.38 22.59
CA MET A 59 -24.21 23.07 21.69
C MET A 59 -24.76 22.30 20.48
N ASP A 60 -24.74 22.93 19.31
CA ASP A 60 -25.22 22.30 18.07
C ASP A 60 -24.25 21.21 17.56
N GLY A 61 -24.74 20.36 16.68
CA GLY A 61 -23.92 19.28 16.11
C GLY A 61 -22.73 19.77 15.30
N PHE A 62 -22.81 20.98 14.73
CA PHE A 62 -21.66 21.54 13.99
C PHE A 62 -20.49 21.86 14.92
N GLU A 63 -20.79 22.41 16.10
CA GLU A 63 -19.76 22.71 17.11
C GLU A 63 -19.17 21.42 17.69
N VAL A 64 -20.00 20.42 17.98
CA VAL A 64 -19.51 19.08 18.41
C VAL A 64 -18.57 18.50 17.36
N CYS A 65 -18.94 18.53 16.10
CA CYS A 65 -18.13 18.03 14.99
C CYS A 65 -16.78 18.74 14.91
N ARG A 66 -16.77 20.08 14.92
CA ARG A 66 -15.51 20.86 14.91
C ARG A 66 -14.57 20.48 16.05
N ARG A 67 -15.11 20.29 17.28
CA ARG A 67 -14.29 19.88 18.43
C ARG A 67 -13.77 18.48 18.34
N LEU A 68 -14.57 17.53 17.85
CA LEU A 68 -14.11 16.16 17.56
C LEU A 68 -12.98 16.16 16.55
N LYS A 69 -13.10 16.96 15.48
CA LYS A 69 -12.10 17.05 14.42
C LYS A 69 -10.83 17.85 14.80
N ALA A 70 -10.93 18.70 15.82
CA ALA A 70 -9.79 19.46 16.36
C ALA A 70 -8.97 18.69 17.41
N ASP A 71 -9.52 17.68 18.09
CA ASP A 71 -8.80 16.85 19.05
C ASP A 71 -8.06 15.71 18.30
N PRO A 72 -6.72 15.62 18.41
CA PRO A 72 -5.94 14.57 17.73
C PRO A 72 -6.39 13.13 18.02
N ARG A 73 -7.03 12.88 19.18
CA ARG A 73 -7.52 11.54 19.55
C ARG A 73 -8.79 11.14 18.82
N THR A 74 -9.59 12.12 18.39
CA THR A 74 -10.90 11.89 17.75
C THR A 74 -10.99 12.48 16.34
N ALA A 75 -9.95 13.17 15.86
CA ALA A 75 -9.92 13.79 14.53
C ALA A 75 -10.23 12.82 13.39
N ASP A 76 -9.79 11.56 13.54
CA ASP A 76 -9.98 10.52 12.54
C ASP A 76 -11.29 9.75 12.67
N VAL A 77 -12.05 9.98 13.72
CA VAL A 77 -13.37 9.35 13.90
C VAL A 77 -14.34 9.93 12.87
N PRO A 78 -14.93 9.10 12.00
CA PRO A 78 -15.93 9.59 11.05
C PRO A 78 -17.18 10.10 11.78
N VAL A 79 -17.67 11.26 11.34
CA VAL A 79 -18.88 11.89 11.87
C VAL A 79 -19.93 11.95 10.76
N VAL A 80 -21.06 11.32 10.99
CA VAL A 80 -22.25 11.39 10.13
C VAL A 80 -23.30 12.24 10.82
N MET A 81 -23.64 13.38 10.22
CA MET A 81 -24.70 14.23 10.75
C MET A 81 -26.07 13.70 10.39
N VAL A 82 -26.96 13.63 11.38
CA VAL A 82 -28.37 13.23 11.21
C VAL A 82 -29.24 14.47 11.39
N THR A 83 -29.96 14.90 10.36
CA THR A 83 -30.66 16.19 10.39
C THR A 83 -32.08 16.10 9.80
N ALA A 84 -33.01 16.84 10.38
CA ALA A 84 -34.32 17.08 9.79
C ALA A 84 -34.29 18.12 8.66
N LEU A 85 -33.16 18.80 8.48
CA LEU A 85 -33.02 19.89 7.54
C LEU A 85 -32.66 19.34 6.17
N SER A 86 -33.61 19.42 5.23
CA SER A 86 -33.39 19.18 3.80
C SER A 86 -32.64 20.34 3.11
N ASP A 87 -32.32 21.41 3.85
CA ASP A 87 -31.70 22.61 3.32
C ASP A 87 -30.23 22.37 2.97
N VAL A 88 -29.89 22.67 1.74
CA VAL A 88 -28.55 22.61 1.16
C VAL A 88 -27.52 23.37 1.98
N ALA A 89 -27.88 24.57 2.51
CA ALA A 89 -26.99 25.39 3.30
C ALA A 89 -26.49 24.69 4.58
N ASN A 90 -27.32 23.92 5.23
CA ASN A 90 -26.94 23.19 6.45
C ASN A 90 -26.07 21.94 6.13
N ARG A 91 -26.27 21.31 4.97
CA ARG A 91 -25.40 20.24 4.52
C ARG A 91 -23.97 20.74 4.26
N VAL A 92 -23.85 21.90 3.58
CA VAL A 92 -22.55 22.54 3.33
C VAL A 92 -21.87 22.90 4.63
N ARG A 93 -22.59 23.53 5.59
CA ARG A 93 -22.04 23.86 6.92
C ARG A 93 -21.54 22.62 7.67
N GLY A 94 -22.24 21.48 7.54
CA GLY A 94 -21.80 20.22 8.13
C GLY A 94 -20.48 19.73 7.57
N LEU A 95 -20.34 19.74 6.25
CA LEU A 95 -19.09 19.37 5.58
C LEU A 95 -17.95 20.34 5.89
N GLU A 96 -18.21 21.65 5.98
CA GLU A 96 -17.24 22.66 6.41
C GLU A 96 -16.82 22.49 7.88
N ALA A 97 -17.73 22.00 8.74
CA ALA A 97 -17.41 21.65 10.12
C ALA A 97 -16.56 20.37 10.23
N GLY A 98 -16.28 19.69 9.13
CA GLY A 98 -15.47 18.48 9.08
C GLY A 98 -16.27 17.18 9.14
N ALA A 99 -17.61 17.23 9.04
CA ALA A 99 -18.41 16.01 8.96
C ALA A 99 -18.04 15.21 7.71
N ASP A 100 -17.99 13.89 7.86
CA ASP A 100 -17.68 12.98 6.78
C ASP A 100 -18.89 12.69 5.89
N ASP A 101 -20.09 12.78 6.47
CA ASP A 101 -21.33 12.57 5.75
C ASP A 101 -22.55 13.12 6.52
N PHE A 102 -23.75 13.04 5.90
CA PHE A 102 -25.02 13.39 6.54
C PHE A 102 -26.13 12.45 6.10
N LEU A 103 -27.16 12.34 6.96
CA LEU A 103 -28.40 11.60 6.72
C LEU A 103 -29.58 12.52 7.04
N THR A 104 -30.62 12.49 6.23
CA THR A 104 -31.87 13.22 6.48
C THR A 104 -32.84 12.39 7.31
N LYS A 105 -33.50 13.02 8.27
CA LYS A 105 -34.63 12.42 8.99
C LYS A 105 -35.91 12.51 8.12
N PRO A 106 -36.73 11.43 8.00
CA PRO A 106 -36.55 10.12 8.63
C PRO A 106 -35.40 9.34 8.01
N VAL A 107 -34.59 8.70 8.88
CA VAL A 107 -33.39 7.99 8.44
C VAL A 107 -33.76 6.72 7.68
N ASN A 108 -33.40 6.64 6.41
CA ASN A 108 -33.55 5.46 5.58
C ASN A 108 -32.50 4.40 5.97
N ASP A 109 -32.93 3.18 6.27
CA ASP A 109 -32.06 2.11 6.77
C ASP A 109 -30.99 1.70 5.76
N ILE A 110 -31.34 1.62 4.47
CA ILE A 110 -30.42 1.27 3.40
C ILE A 110 -29.28 2.31 3.32
N ALA A 111 -29.64 3.59 3.34
CA ALA A 111 -28.66 4.67 3.31
C ALA A 111 -27.79 4.69 4.58
N LEU A 112 -28.38 4.48 5.76
CA LEU A 112 -27.69 4.41 7.04
C LEU A 112 -26.63 3.31 7.03
N PHE A 113 -27.02 2.08 6.77
CA PHE A 113 -26.11 0.94 6.85
C PHE A 113 -25.04 0.94 5.77
N ALA A 114 -25.36 1.38 4.55
CA ALA A 114 -24.38 1.52 3.48
C ALA A 114 -23.27 2.52 3.87
N ARG A 115 -23.64 3.68 4.45
CA ARG A 115 -22.68 4.71 4.90
C ARG A 115 -21.86 4.24 6.08
N LEU A 116 -22.47 3.64 7.08
CA LEU A 116 -21.77 3.09 8.24
C LEU A 116 -20.72 2.06 7.83
N ARG A 117 -21.11 1.08 6.99
CA ARG A 117 -20.18 0.06 6.50
C ARG A 117 -19.01 0.67 5.74
N SER A 118 -19.26 1.65 4.88
CA SER A 118 -18.21 2.33 4.11
C SER A 118 -17.23 3.08 5.02
N LEU A 119 -17.73 3.89 5.95
CA LEU A 119 -16.91 4.73 6.82
C LEU A 119 -16.14 3.94 7.88
N VAL A 120 -16.78 2.96 8.52
CA VAL A 120 -16.11 2.07 9.49
C VAL A 120 -15.01 1.26 8.83
N ARG A 121 -15.25 0.73 7.62
CA ARG A 121 -14.22 0.01 6.85
C ARG A 121 -13.02 0.91 6.54
N LEU A 122 -13.28 2.16 6.14
CA LEU A 122 -12.21 3.12 5.86
C LEU A 122 -11.39 3.41 7.12
N LYS A 123 -12.04 3.73 8.25
CA LYS A 123 -11.35 3.99 9.52
C LYS A 123 -10.46 2.83 9.92
N ARG A 124 -10.96 1.60 9.92
CA ARG A 124 -10.18 0.40 10.27
C ARG A 124 -8.96 0.22 9.34
N THR A 125 -9.15 0.42 8.04
CA THR A 125 -8.04 0.37 7.09
C THR A 125 -6.96 1.41 7.44
N LEU A 126 -7.34 2.64 7.76
CA LEU A 126 -6.40 3.70 8.14
C LEU A 126 -5.69 3.39 9.47
N GLU A 127 -6.40 2.85 10.47
CA GLU A 127 -5.82 2.45 11.76
C GLU A 127 -4.81 1.31 11.60
N GLU A 128 -5.15 0.27 10.83
CA GLU A 128 -4.22 -0.82 10.52
C GLU A 128 -2.96 -0.32 9.82
N TRP A 129 -3.09 0.64 8.89
CA TRP A 129 -1.96 1.23 8.19
C TRP A 129 -1.09 2.07 9.13
N ARG A 130 -1.67 2.89 10.01
CA ARG A 130 -0.92 3.69 10.99
C ARG A 130 -0.16 2.81 11.98
N ALA A 131 -0.81 1.78 12.51
CA ALA A 131 -0.13 0.84 13.41
C ALA A 131 1.10 0.20 12.75
N ARG A 132 1.01 -0.12 11.45
CA ARG A 132 2.16 -0.64 10.68
C ARG A 132 3.22 0.43 10.42
N GLU A 133 2.83 1.68 10.13
CA GLU A 133 3.75 2.80 9.91
C GLU A 133 4.54 3.14 11.18
N GLU A 134 3.92 3.12 12.36
CA GLU A 134 4.60 3.30 13.64
C GLU A 134 5.67 2.23 13.89
N ILE A 135 5.39 0.98 13.52
CA ILE A 135 6.38 -0.11 13.60
C ILE A 135 7.53 0.16 12.63
N CYS A 136 7.23 0.54 11.38
CA CYS A 136 8.25 0.85 10.38
C CYS A 136 9.09 2.09 10.73
N ALA A 137 8.48 3.14 11.29
CA ALA A 137 9.17 4.37 11.70
C ALA A 137 10.19 4.12 12.81
N ARG A 138 9.98 3.13 13.68
CA ARG A 138 10.97 2.70 14.69
C ARG A 138 12.23 2.11 14.09
N PHE A 139 12.16 1.57 12.87
CA PHE A 139 13.29 0.95 12.18
C PHE A 139 13.93 1.82 11.10
N ALA A 140 13.19 2.75 10.51
CA ALA A 140 13.62 3.56 9.35
C ALA A 140 13.84 5.05 9.65
N GLY A 141 13.61 5.51 10.90
CA GLY A 141 13.66 6.92 11.28
C GLY A 141 12.40 7.71 10.85
N PRO A 142 12.20 8.92 11.39
CA PRO A 142 11.01 9.71 11.09
C PRO A 142 11.01 10.13 9.61
N SER A 143 10.09 9.57 8.84
CA SER A 143 9.81 10.07 7.49
C SER A 143 9.23 11.48 7.61
N ALA A 144 10.04 12.47 7.28
CA ALA A 144 9.63 13.86 7.25
C ALA A 144 8.58 14.09 6.18
N ALA A 145 7.56 14.82 6.56
CA ALA A 145 6.57 15.53 5.76
C ALA A 145 5.13 15.05 5.88
N ALA A 146 4.48 15.58 6.91
CA ALA A 146 3.07 15.97 6.78
C ALA A 146 2.98 17.06 5.68
N LEU A 147 3.05 16.64 4.41
CA LEU A 147 2.77 17.52 3.28
C LEU A 147 1.26 17.70 3.22
N ALA A 148 0.82 18.96 3.29
CA ALA A 148 -0.56 19.35 3.08
C ALA A 148 -1.09 18.67 1.81
N LEU A 149 -2.12 17.82 1.97
CA LEU A 149 -2.81 17.18 0.86
C LEU A 149 -3.69 18.25 0.20
N ASP A 150 -3.22 18.84 -0.91
CA ASP A 150 -4.03 19.74 -1.71
C ASP A 150 -5.05 18.91 -2.52
N PRO A 151 -6.37 19.11 -2.31
CA PRO A 151 -7.41 18.43 -3.10
C PRO A 151 -7.51 18.96 -4.53
N GLY A 152 -6.82 20.04 -4.86
CA GLY A 152 -6.85 20.65 -6.19
C GLY A 152 -6.19 19.79 -7.28
N ARG A 153 -6.59 20.05 -8.55
CA ARG A 153 -6.01 19.45 -9.76
C ARG A 153 -6.12 17.91 -9.84
N ALA A 154 -7.31 17.37 -9.60
CA ALA A 154 -7.60 15.96 -9.80
C ALA A 154 -8.00 15.62 -11.23
N ARG A 155 -7.68 14.43 -11.70
CA ARG A 155 -8.20 13.89 -12.97
C ARG A 155 -9.53 13.19 -12.70
N ILE A 156 -10.60 13.75 -13.26
CA ILE A 156 -11.98 13.32 -13.00
C ILE A 156 -12.57 12.72 -14.28
N LEU A 157 -13.10 11.51 -14.17
CA LEU A 157 -13.88 10.88 -15.23
C LEU A 157 -15.37 10.92 -14.86
N ILE A 158 -16.21 11.45 -15.75
CA ILE A 158 -17.66 11.50 -15.60
C ILE A 158 -18.27 10.51 -16.58
N LEU A 159 -18.98 9.51 -16.09
CA LEU A 159 -19.86 8.64 -16.86
C LEU A 159 -21.27 9.18 -16.80
N GLU A 160 -21.70 9.87 -17.87
CA GLU A 160 -23.01 10.50 -17.97
C GLU A 160 -23.46 10.52 -19.44
N GLU A 161 -24.64 9.93 -19.69
CA GLU A 161 -25.21 9.80 -20.99
C GLU A 161 -25.77 11.16 -21.53
N ASP A 162 -26.38 11.93 -20.64
CA ASP A 162 -26.85 13.29 -20.95
C ASP A 162 -25.68 14.28 -21.02
N ALA A 163 -25.50 14.83 -22.21
CA ALA A 163 -24.44 15.81 -22.45
C ALA A 163 -24.61 17.11 -21.64
N VAL A 164 -25.87 17.53 -21.40
CA VAL A 164 -26.20 18.78 -20.66
C VAL A 164 -25.86 18.57 -19.16
N ALA A 165 -26.29 17.45 -18.61
CA ALA A 165 -25.95 17.08 -17.22
C ALA A 165 -24.44 16.95 -17.03
N ALA A 166 -23.74 16.29 -17.95
CA ALA A 166 -22.29 16.17 -17.92
C ALA A 166 -21.58 17.53 -17.99
N ALA A 167 -22.00 18.42 -18.85
CA ALA A 167 -21.46 19.78 -18.99
C ALA A 167 -21.64 20.58 -17.69
N ARG A 168 -22.81 20.47 -17.04
CA ARG A 168 -23.09 21.12 -15.76
C ARG A 168 -22.21 20.58 -14.63
N MET A 169 -22.04 19.26 -14.56
CA MET A 169 -21.12 18.65 -13.58
C MET A 169 -19.67 19.06 -13.83
N THR A 170 -19.26 19.13 -15.10
CA THR A 170 -17.92 19.59 -15.47
C THR A 170 -17.67 21.01 -14.99
N GLU A 171 -18.62 21.93 -15.21
CA GLU A 171 -18.53 23.31 -14.71
C GLU A 171 -18.41 23.38 -13.19
N ILE A 172 -19.19 22.57 -12.48
CA ILE A 172 -19.14 22.48 -11.02
C ILE A 172 -17.77 22.04 -10.54
N LEU A 173 -17.14 21.06 -11.20
CA LEU A 173 -15.90 20.41 -10.77
C LEU A 173 -14.62 21.16 -11.20
N GLN A 174 -14.72 22.12 -12.10
CA GLN A 174 -13.59 22.95 -12.57
C GLN A 174 -12.66 23.45 -11.46
N PRO A 175 -13.15 23.94 -10.30
CA PRO A 175 -12.27 24.49 -9.25
C PRO A 175 -11.31 23.47 -8.63
N ILE A 176 -11.59 22.18 -8.75
CA ILE A 176 -10.79 21.09 -8.14
C ILE A 176 -10.18 20.15 -9.18
N ALA A 177 -10.45 20.37 -10.46
CA ALA A 177 -10.01 19.49 -11.51
C ALA A 177 -8.73 19.96 -12.21
N LEU A 178 -7.81 19.02 -12.47
CA LEU A 178 -6.76 19.16 -13.49
C LEU A 178 -7.35 18.93 -14.89
N SER A 179 -8.19 17.91 -15.00
CA SER A 179 -8.94 17.58 -16.20
C SER A 179 -10.25 16.91 -15.82
N VAL A 180 -11.30 17.21 -16.58
CA VAL A 180 -12.58 16.50 -16.51
C VAL A 180 -12.84 15.89 -17.88
N VAL A 181 -12.97 14.57 -17.92
CA VAL A 181 -13.21 13.81 -19.13
C VAL A 181 -14.61 13.20 -19.04
N ARG A 182 -15.41 13.29 -20.09
CA ARG A 182 -16.72 12.67 -20.17
C ARG A 182 -16.64 11.37 -20.95
N ALA A 183 -17.27 10.33 -20.43
CA ALA A 183 -17.63 9.12 -21.14
C ALA A 183 -19.15 9.04 -21.28
N ALA A 184 -19.65 8.83 -22.47
CA ALA A 184 -21.09 8.74 -22.74
C ALA A 184 -21.66 7.35 -22.37
N ASN A 185 -20.80 6.32 -22.26
CA ASN A 185 -21.18 4.95 -21.92
C ASN A 185 -20.04 4.21 -21.20
N CYS A 186 -20.38 3.05 -20.64
CA CYS A 186 -19.43 2.25 -19.85
C CYS A 186 -18.22 1.74 -20.67
N ALA A 187 -18.39 1.44 -21.95
CA ALA A 187 -17.28 1.00 -22.81
C ALA A 187 -16.26 2.11 -23.06
N GLU A 188 -16.71 3.34 -23.18
CA GLU A 188 -15.84 4.51 -23.26
C GLU A 188 -15.16 4.79 -21.93
N ALA A 189 -15.92 4.71 -20.83
CA ALA A 189 -15.38 4.87 -19.49
C ALA A 189 -14.27 3.86 -19.21
N GLN A 190 -14.41 2.58 -19.56
CA GLN A 190 -13.38 1.56 -19.37
C GLN A 190 -12.06 1.88 -20.08
N ARG A 191 -12.09 2.54 -21.24
CA ARG A 191 -10.87 2.92 -21.95
C ARG A 191 -10.12 4.09 -21.30
N GLN A 192 -10.83 4.96 -20.59
CA GLN A 192 -10.30 6.22 -20.05
C GLN A 192 -10.04 6.16 -18.53
N ILE A 193 -10.54 5.12 -17.86
CA ILE A 193 -10.60 5.04 -16.40
C ILE A 193 -9.21 4.91 -15.74
N HIS A 194 -8.22 4.38 -16.47
CA HIS A 194 -6.87 4.16 -15.93
C HIS A 194 -6.12 5.46 -15.59
N ASP A 195 -6.49 6.57 -16.25
CA ASP A 195 -5.90 7.88 -16.00
C ASP A 195 -6.65 8.70 -14.95
N ALA A 196 -7.79 8.20 -14.46
CA ALA A 196 -8.65 8.93 -13.54
C ALA A 196 -8.25 8.69 -12.06
N GLU A 197 -8.39 9.74 -11.24
CA GLU A 197 -8.30 9.64 -9.79
C GLU A 197 -9.67 9.37 -9.15
N ILE A 198 -10.74 9.82 -9.80
CA ILE A 198 -12.12 9.58 -9.39
C ILE A 198 -13.01 9.35 -10.59
N LEU A 199 -13.91 8.38 -10.49
CA LEU A 199 -15.04 8.16 -11.40
C LEU A 199 -16.31 8.69 -10.75
N ILE A 200 -17.02 9.57 -11.46
CA ILE A 200 -18.37 10.00 -11.11
C ILE A 200 -19.33 9.34 -12.12
N ALA A 201 -20.16 8.43 -11.66
CA ALA A 201 -21.01 7.62 -12.55
C ALA A 201 -22.48 7.79 -12.23
N SER A 202 -23.26 8.21 -13.22
CA SER A 202 -24.73 8.28 -13.13
C SER A 202 -25.35 6.91 -13.28
N LEU A 203 -26.34 6.59 -12.42
CA LEU A 203 -27.17 5.39 -12.52
C LEU A 203 -28.42 5.72 -13.35
N PRO A 204 -28.51 5.27 -14.60
CA PRO A 204 -29.72 5.43 -15.39
C PRO A 204 -30.81 4.47 -14.88
N LEU A 205 -32.08 4.86 -15.04
CA LEU A 205 -33.26 4.12 -14.53
C LEU A 205 -33.37 2.65 -15.00
N ALA A 206 -32.76 2.27 -16.13
CA ALA A 206 -33.02 0.99 -16.78
C ALA A 206 -31.82 0.04 -16.92
N ASP A 207 -30.56 0.46 -16.68
CA ASP A 207 -29.39 -0.37 -16.95
C ASP A 207 -28.45 -0.50 -15.74
N ASP A 208 -27.99 -1.74 -15.48
CA ASP A 208 -27.00 -2.07 -14.43
C ASP A 208 -25.53 -1.96 -14.93
N ALA A 209 -25.29 -1.42 -16.11
CA ALA A 209 -23.93 -1.28 -16.65
C ALA A 209 -22.98 -0.48 -15.75
N PRO A 210 -23.39 0.65 -15.12
CA PRO A 210 -22.52 1.35 -14.16
C PRO A 210 -22.16 0.50 -12.94
N LEU A 211 -23.06 -0.35 -12.44
CA LEU A 211 -22.77 -1.25 -11.32
C LEU A 211 -21.78 -2.35 -11.73
N ARG A 212 -21.87 -2.86 -12.96
CA ARG A 212 -20.86 -3.79 -13.50
C ARG A 212 -19.49 -3.11 -13.64
N LEU A 213 -19.45 -1.83 -14.00
CA LEU A 213 -18.20 -1.05 -14.04
C LEU A 213 -17.61 -0.87 -12.65
N VAL A 214 -18.41 -0.61 -11.61
CA VAL A 214 -17.95 -0.58 -10.21
C VAL A 214 -17.29 -1.92 -9.83
N SER A 215 -17.96 -3.04 -10.11
CA SER A 215 -17.43 -4.38 -9.85
C SER A 215 -16.12 -4.64 -10.60
N TYR A 216 -16.06 -4.30 -11.89
CA TYR A 216 -14.85 -4.39 -12.72
C TYR A 216 -13.67 -3.62 -12.08
N CYS A 217 -13.89 -2.38 -11.63
CA CYS A 217 -12.86 -1.59 -10.96
C CYS A 217 -12.33 -2.25 -9.69
N ARG A 218 -13.17 -2.96 -8.94
CA ARG A 218 -12.75 -3.61 -7.68
C ARG A 218 -12.00 -4.93 -7.89
N VAL A 219 -12.24 -5.61 -9.00
CA VAL A 219 -11.52 -6.84 -9.38
C VAL A 219 -10.17 -6.51 -10.02
N THR A 220 -10.10 -5.44 -10.80
CA THR A 220 -8.88 -5.02 -11.50
C THR A 220 -7.88 -4.39 -10.52
N GLU A 221 -6.68 -4.97 -10.41
CA GLU A 221 -5.68 -4.57 -9.40
C GLU A 221 -5.31 -3.08 -9.46
N SER A 222 -5.08 -2.54 -10.67
CA SER A 222 -4.72 -1.13 -10.88
C SER A 222 -5.85 -0.15 -10.56
N LEU A 223 -7.12 -0.59 -10.58
CA LEU A 223 -8.30 0.24 -10.37
C LEU A 223 -8.95 0.02 -8.99
N ARG A 224 -8.49 -0.97 -8.22
CA ARG A 224 -9.11 -1.37 -6.95
C ARG A 224 -9.28 -0.21 -5.96
N GLN A 225 -8.39 0.78 -6.03
CA GLN A 225 -8.38 1.96 -5.14
C GLN A 225 -9.01 3.20 -5.80
N LEU A 226 -9.55 3.09 -7.01
CA LEU A 226 -10.21 4.21 -7.66
C LEU A 226 -11.38 4.71 -6.81
N ALA A 227 -11.43 6.02 -6.54
CA ALA A 227 -12.59 6.62 -5.90
C ALA A 227 -13.77 6.59 -6.88
N ILE A 228 -14.94 6.13 -6.43
CA ILE A 228 -16.14 6.03 -7.27
C ILE A 228 -17.29 6.69 -6.54
N LEU A 229 -17.81 7.76 -7.13
CA LEU A 229 -19.00 8.51 -6.69
C LEU A 229 -20.17 8.19 -7.62
N LEU A 230 -21.26 7.66 -7.07
CA LEU A 230 -22.47 7.37 -7.84
C LEU A 230 -23.44 8.55 -7.79
N ILE A 231 -24.11 8.82 -8.90
CA ILE A 231 -25.23 9.78 -8.96
C ILE A 231 -26.49 9.02 -9.30
N ALA A 232 -27.53 9.19 -8.49
CA ALA A 232 -28.77 8.43 -8.62
C ALA A 232 -29.99 9.34 -8.40
N GLU A 233 -31.15 8.91 -8.88
CA GLU A 233 -32.44 9.48 -8.49
C GLU A 233 -32.87 8.90 -7.13
N GLU A 234 -33.81 9.53 -6.44
CA GLU A 234 -34.32 9.04 -5.14
C GLU A 234 -34.98 7.67 -5.28
N GLU A 235 -35.55 7.36 -6.43
CA GLU A 235 -36.20 6.09 -6.75
C GLU A 235 -35.18 4.94 -6.92
N ASP A 236 -33.91 5.24 -7.20
CA ASP A 236 -32.84 4.28 -7.42
C ASP A 236 -32.09 3.89 -6.12
N LEU A 237 -32.56 4.26 -4.94
CA LEU A 237 -31.91 3.96 -3.66
C LEU A 237 -31.54 2.47 -3.47
N PRO A 238 -32.35 1.48 -3.88
CA PRO A 238 -31.98 0.06 -3.77
C PRO A 238 -30.77 -0.30 -4.66
N ARG A 239 -30.69 0.25 -5.87
CA ARG A 239 -29.56 0.06 -6.81
C ARG A 239 -28.30 0.77 -6.31
N LEU A 240 -28.49 1.93 -5.70
CA LEU A 240 -27.44 2.70 -5.07
C LEU A 240 -26.80 1.92 -3.91
N ALA A 241 -27.63 1.31 -3.04
CA ALA A 241 -27.12 0.46 -1.97
C ALA A 241 -26.29 -0.71 -2.51
N LYS A 242 -26.77 -1.38 -3.59
CA LYS A 242 -26.01 -2.42 -4.29
C LYS A 242 -24.68 -1.89 -4.83
N GLY A 243 -24.65 -0.66 -5.36
CA GLY A 243 -23.43 -0.01 -5.83
C GLY A 243 -22.39 0.22 -4.71
N LEU A 244 -22.86 0.63 -3.53
CA LEU A 244 -22.01 0.79 -2.35
C LEU A 244 -21.50 -0.55 -1.83
N ASP A 245 -22.33 -1.59 -1.83
CA ASP A 245 -21.89 -2.96 -1.47
C ASP A 245 -20.87 -3.53 -2.46
N LEU A 246 -20.99 -3.22 -3.74
CA LEU A 246 -20.00 -3.55 -4.78
C LEU A 246 -18.71 -2.74 -4.64
N GLY A 247 -18.70 -1.70 -3.79
CA GLY A 247 -17.51 -0.94 -3.44
C GLY A 247 -17.45 0.48 -3.98
N ALA A 248 -18.55 1.08 -4.42
CA ALA A 248 -18.58 2.53 -4.65
C ALA A 248 -18.21 3.26 -3.35
N SER A 249 -17.52 4.39 -3.48
CA SER A 249 -16.97 5.11 -2.34
C SER A 249 -18.01 6.00 -1.66
N ASP A 250 -18.92 6.60 -2.48
CA ASP A 250 -19.94 7.52 -2.00
C ASP A 250 -21.01 7.75 -3.09
N TYR A 251 -22.01 8.58 -2.80
CA TYR A 251 -23.06 8.91 -3.77
C TYR A 251 -23.63 10.30 -3.58
N VAL A 252 -24.34 10.79 -4.61
CA VAL A 252 -25.14 12.02 -4.63
C VAL A 252 -26.51 11.71 -5.19
N ILE A 253 -27.56 12.26 -4.59
CA ILE A 253 -28.94 12.14 -5.09
C ILE A 253 -29.28 13.36 -5.93
N ARG A 254 -29.96 13.15 -7.05
CA ARG A 254 -30.50 14.25 -7.87
C ARG A 254 -31.70 14.95 -7.19
N PRO A 255 -31.86 16.26 -7.37
CA PRO A 255 -31.04 17.13 -8.20
C PRO A 255 -29.66 17.40 -7.61
N VAL A 256 -28.62 17.33 -8.45
CA VAL A 256 -27.21 17.49 -8.03
C VAL A 256 -26.97 18.93 -7.57
N ASP A 257 -26.74 19.09 -6.26
CA ASP A 257 -26.31 20.37 -5.70
C ASP A 257 -24.82 20.62 -5.95
N ARG A 258 -24.50 21.87 -6.32
CA ARG A 258 -23.11 22.27 -6.62
C ARG A 258 -22.15 22.03 -5.45
N ASN A 259 -22.53 22.45 -4.26
CA ASN A 259 -21.66 22.41 -3.08
C ASN A 259 -21.52 20.98 -2.56
N GLU A 260 -22.61 20.20 -2.61
CA GLU A 260 -22.59 18.78 -2.23
C GLU A 260 -21.65 17.99 -3.14
N LEU A 261 -21.77 18.13 -4.46
CA LEU A 261 -20.91 17.44 -5.43
C LEU A 261 -19.44 17.81 -5.22
N LEU A 262 -19.14 19.10 -5.07
CA LEU A 262 -17.76 19.56 -4.79
C LEU A 262 -17.21 19.02 -3.50
N ALA A 263 -17.96 19.09 -2.39
CA ALA A 263 -17.50 18.67 -1.09
C ALA A 263 -17.23 17.15 -1.05
N ARG A 264 -18.16 16.35 -1.60
CA ARG A 264 -18.00 14.89 -1.68
C ARG A 264 -16.83 14.50 -2.59
N THR A 265 -16.73 15.11 -3.76
CA THR A 265 -15.62 14.84 -4.69
C THR A 265 -14.27 15.16 -4.04
N ARG A 266 -14.14 16.32 -3.36
CA ARG A 266 -12.93 16.68 -2.60
C ARG A 266 -12.59 15.64 -1.54
N THR A 267 -13.57 15.25 -0.75
CA THR A 267 -13.39 14.25 0.33
C THR A 267 -12.88 12.92 -0.25
N GLN A 268 -13.46 12.43 -1.35
CA GLN A 268 -13.04 11.17 -1.97
C GLN A 268 -11.63 11.26 -2.60
N ILE A 269 -11.28 12.39 -3.20
CA ILE A 269 -9.93 12.64 -3.73
C ILE A 269 -8.91 12.65 -2.59
N LEU A 270 -9.19 13.39 -1.51
CA LEU A 270 -8.29 13.45 -0.35
C LEU A 270 -8.08 12.06 0.27
N ARG A 271 -9.15 11.30 0.46
CA ARG A 271 -9.08 9.92 0.97
C ARG A 271 -8.21 9.02 0.08
N LYS A 272 -8.44 9.06 -1.23
CA LYS A 272 -7.64 8.29 -2.18
C LYS A 272 -6.16 8.66 -2.09
N ARG A 273 -5.83 9.95 -2.14
CA ARG A 273 -4.45 10.42 -2.09
C ARG A 273 -3.76 10.06 -0.78
N LEU A 274 -4.48 10.12 0.35
CA LEU A 274 -3.97 9.68 1.64
C LEU A 274 -3.66 8.16 1.61
N GLN A 275 -4.59 7.35 1.12
CA GLN A 275 -4.39 5.91 0.99
C GLN A 275 -3.20 5.57 0.06
N ASP A 276 -3.09 6.24 -1.09
CA ASP A 276 -1.99 6.05 -2.02
C ASP A 276 -0.64 6.39 -1.38
N ARG A 277 -0.54 7.49 -0.62
CA ARG A 277 0.68 7.88 0.11
C ARG A 277 1.05 6.89 1.20
N LEU A 278 0.09 6.49 2.03
CA LEU A 278 0.34 5.48 3.06
C LEU A 278 0.88 4.18 2.45
N ARG A 279 0.31 3.76 1.32
CA ARG A 279 0.75 2.57 0.60
C ARG A 279 2.15 2.73 0.01
N GLU A 280 2.45 3.88 -0.57
CA GLU A 280 3.78 4.19 -1.12
C GLU A 280 4.83 4.24 -0.01
N ASN A 281 4.55 4.91 1.10
CA ASN A 281 5.44 4.95 2.26
C ASN A 281 5.68 3.54 2.83
N TYR A 282 4.64 2.72 2.92
CA TYR A 282 4.78 1.33 3.36
C TYR A 282 5.65 0.51 2.40
N ARG A 283 5.40 0.59 1.09
CA ARG A 283 6.23 -0.07 0.07
C ARG A 283 7.68 0.37 0.16
N ARG A 284 7.91 1.68 0.31
CA ARG A 284 9.24 2.26 0.46
C ARG A 284 9.94 1.78 1.73
N SER A 285 9.22 1.76 2.85
CA SER A 285 9.76 1.25 4.13
C SER A 285 10.08 -0.24 4.05
N LEU A 286 9.23 -1.04 3.40
CA LEU A 286 9.53 -2.46 3.13
C LEU A 286 10.74 -2.62 2.22
N SER A 287 10.84 -1.84 1.16
CA SER A 287 12.00 -1.87 0.25
C SER A 287 13.29 -1.56 1.02
N LEU A 288 13.33 -0.48 1.80
CA LEU A 288 14.48 -0.10 2.63
C LEU A 288 14.83 -1.18 3.68
N ALA A 289 13.82 -1.89 4.21
CA ALA A 289 14.05 -2.95 5.18
C ALA A 289 14.54 -4.27 4.55
N LEU A 290 14.23 -4.53 3.28
CA LEU A 290 14.44 -5.82 2.62
C LEU A 290 15.48 -5.79 1.51
N THR A 291 15.83 -4.60 0.96
CA THR A 291 16.79 -4.47 -0.14
C THR A 291 18.03 -3.68 0.27
N ASP A 292 19.11 -3.88 -0.47
CA ASP A 292 20.35 -3.08 -0.41
C ASP A 292 20.15 -1.78 -1.19
N GLU A 293 20.42 -0.63 -0.58
CA GLU A 293 20.17 0.69 -1.15
C GLU A 293 20.98 0.98 -2.42
N LEU A 294 22.17 0.39 -2.54
CA LEU A 294 23.06 0.64 -3.67
C LEU A 294 22.66 -0.16 -4.91
N THR A 295 22.33 -1.44 -4.70
CA THR A 295 22.14 -2.41 -5.79
C THR A 295 20.67 -2.71 -6.06
N GLY A 296 19.75 -2.45 -5.10
CA GLY A 296 18.34 -2.81 -5.18
C GLY A 296 18.06 -4.31 -5.03
N LEU A 297 19.11 -5.15 -4.87
CA LEU A 297 18.99 -6.57 -4.55
C LEU A 297 18.47 -6.77 -3.13
N TYR A 298 18.04 -7.97 -2.79
CA TYR A 298 17.71 -8.27 -1.41
C TYR A 298 18.93 -8.09 -0.51
N ASN A 299 18.72 -7.57 0.71
CA ASN A 299 19.78 -7.38 1.68
C ASN A 299 20.05 -8.66 2.49
N ARG A 300 21.11 -8.64 3.29
CA ARG A 300 21.49 -9.74 4.17
C ARG A 300 20.31 -10.21 5.05
N ARG A 301 19.56 -9.28 5.64
CA ARG A 301 18.44 -9.60 6.53
C ARG A 301 17.35 -10.42 5.85
N PHE A 302 16.97 -10.05 4.64
CA PHE A 302 15.98 -10.79 3.86
C PHE A 302 16.50 -12.16 3.44
N LEU A 303 17.76 -12.23 3.01
CA LEU A 303 18.41 -13.50 2.64
C LEU A 303 18.32 -14.50 3.79
N PHE A 304 18.71 -14.11 5.00
CA PHE A 304 18.70 -15.02 6.15
C PHE A 304 17.29 -15.47 6.53
N ALA A 305 16.31 -14.56 6.49
CA ALA A 305 14.90 -14.95 6.69
C ALA A 305 14.41 -15.95 5.63
N HIS A 306 14.85 -15.80 4.38
CA HIS A 306 14.51 -16.74 3.31
C HIS A 306 15.20 -18.11 3.49
N LEU A 307 16.47 -18.12 3.90
CA LEU A 307 17.21 -19.33 4.18
C LEU A 307 16.62 -20.11 5.37
N ASP A 308 16.12 -19.43 6.42
CA ASP A 308 15.39 -20.06 7.51
C ASP A 308 14.12 -20.76 7.02
N GLN A 309 13.33 -20.09 6.16
CA GLN A 309 12.16 -20.70 5.54
C GLN A 309 12.53 -21.88 4.63
N LEU A 310 13.61 -21.78 3.87
CA LEU A 310 14.12 -22.85 3.04
C LEU A 310 14.52 -24.06 3.90
N ARG A 311 15.22 -23.84 5.00
CA ARG A 311 15.59 -24.89 5.97
C ARG A 311 14.36 -25.62 6.51
N GLU A 312 13.34 -24.91 6.94
CA GLU A 312 12.09 -25.51 7.42
C GLU A 312 11.41 -26.37 6.35
N ARG A 313 11.38 -25.92 5.10
CA ARG A 313 10.83 -26.69 3.97
C ARG A 313 11.64 -27.97 3.70
N LEU A 314 12.96 -27.89 3.75
CA LEU A 314 13.84 -29.03 3.56
C LEU A 314 13.66 -30.09 4.66
N GLU A 315 13.48 -29.67 5.91
CA GLU A 315 13.17 -30.55 7.05
C GLU A 315 11.83 -31.27 6.90
N GLN A 316 10.86 -30.64 6.23
CA GLN A 316 9.55 -31.22 5.91
C GLN A 316 9.58 -32.13 4.65
N GLY A 317 10.75 -32.40 4.11
CA GLY A 317 10.93 -33.26 2.93
C GLY A 317 10.70 -32.53 1.60
N GLY A 318 10.76 -31.20 1.61
CA GLY A 318 10.69 -30.39 0.39
C GLY A 318 11.90 -30.58 -0.52
N PRO A 319 11.80 -30.13 -1.77
CA PRO A 319 12.88 -30.26 -2.75
C PRO A 319 14.13 -29.49 -2.32
N GLY A 320 15.30 -30.01 -2.67
CA GLY A 320 16.59 -29.38 -2.42
C GLY A 320 16.75 -28.07 -3.19
N ALA A 321 17.77 -27.29 -2.85
CA ALA A 321 18.12 -26.06 -3.53
C ALA A 321 19.62 -26.00 -3.80
N ALA A 322 20.04 -25.08 -4.66
CA ALA A 322 21.45 -24.73 -4.80
C ALA A 322 21.67 -23.27 -4.37
N VAL A 323 22.86 -23.02 -3.86
CA VAL A 323 23.32 -21.70 -3.47
C VAL A 323 24.61 -21.39 -4.21
N LEU A 324 24.67 -20.20 -4.82
CA LEU A 324 25.90 -19.61 -5.32
C LEU A 324 26.32 -18.48 -4.38
N LEU A 325 27.58 -18.47 -3.99
CA LEU A 325 28.21 -17.35 -3.32
C LEU A 325 29.33 -16.83 -4.22
N PHE A 326 29.37 -15.55 -4.50
CA PHE A 326 30.39 -14.95 -5.36
C PHE A 326 30.77 -13.56 -4.92
N ASP A 327 32.00 -13.16 -5.28
CA ASP A 327 32.50 -11.82 -5.04
C ASP A 327 33.32 -11.29 -6.22
N ILE A 328 33.53 -9.97 -6.28
CA ILE A 328 34.33 -9.33 -7.33
C ILE A 328 35.81 -9.47 -7.02
N ASP A 329 36.54 -10.11 -7.92
CA ASP A 329 37.97 -10.27 -7.77
C ASP A 329 38.69 -8.90 -7.75
N HIS A 330 39.50 -8.69 -6.71
CA HIS A 330 40.29 -7.45 -6.54
C HIS A 330 39.46 -6.17 -6.39
N PHE A 331 38.23 -6.26 -5.85
CA PHE A 331 37.33 -5.10 -5.70
C PHE A 331 37.93 -3.99 -4.82
N LYS A 332 38.71 -4.35 -3.82
CA LYS A 332 39.40 -3.38 -2.98
C LYS A 332 40.38 -2.52 -3.80
N ASP A 333 41.12 -3.10 -4.74
CA ASP A 333 42.03 -2.36 -5.59
C ASP A 333 41.31 -1.34 -6.49
N VAL A 334 40.04 -1.66 -6.90
CA VAL A 334 39.18 -0.72 -7.63
C VAL A 334 38.83 0.48 -6.75
N ASN A 335 38.41 0.23 -5.50
CA ASN A 335 38.07 1.29 -4.56
C ASN A 335 39.29 2.17 -4.23
N ASP A 336 40.43 1.54 -3.97
CA ASP A 336 41.66 2.24 -3.59
C ASP A 336 42.20 3.08 -4.75
N THR A 337 42.03 2.62 -6.01
CA THR A 337 42.58 3.30 -7.20
C THR A 337 41.64 4.37 -7.77
N TYR A 338 40.33 4.07 -7.85
CA TYR A 338 39.35 4.89 -8.55
C TYR A 338 38.32 5.55 -7.60
N GLY A 339 38.38 5.24 -6.31
CA GLY A 339 37.49 5.73 -5.26
C GLY A 339 36.17 4.98 -5.18
N HIS A 340 35.51 5.10 -4.03
CA HIS A 340 34.25 4.37 -3.71
C HIS A 340 33.11 4.61 -4.71
N ALA A 341 33.02 5.82 -5.30
CA ALA A 341 32.02 6.09 -6.32
C ALA A 341 32.17 5.23 -7.59
N ALA A 342 33.39 4.87 -7.95
CA ALA A 342 33.68 3.95 -9.06
C ALA A 342 33.33 2.50 -8.67
N GLY A 343 33.62 2.10 -7.43
CA GLY A 343 33.21 0.81 -6.89
C GLY A 343 31.68 0.65 -6.83
N ASP A 344 30.98 1.70 -6.40
CA ASP A 344 29.51 1.70 -6.37
C ASP A 344 28.90 1.52 -7.77
N GLU A 345 29.48 2.18 -8.78
CA GLU A 345 29.02 2.02 -10.16
C GLU A 345 29.34 0.62 -10.72
N ALA A 346 30.50 0.05 -10.37
CA ALA A 346 30.82 -1.33 -10.70
C ALA A 346 29.81 -2.32 -10.09
N LEU A 347 29.41 -2.13 -8.84
CA LEU A 347 28.40 -2.96 -8.16
C LEU A 347 27.02 -2.86 -8.82
N ARG A 348 26.60 -1.67 -9.27
CA ARG A 348 25.33 -1.49 -10.01
C ARG A 348 25.35 -2.23 -11.35
N GLN A 349 26.45 -2.10 -12.09
CA GLN A 349 26.61 -2.78 -13.39
C GLN A 349 26.71 -4.30 -13.22
N LEU A 350 27.42 -4.78 -12.19
CA LEU A 350 27.43 -6.20 -11.83
C LEU A 350 26.03 -6.70 -11.60
N THR A 351 25.27 -6.01 -10.76
CA THR A 351 23.87 -6.38 -10.45
C THR A 351 23.02 -6.51 -11.71
N ALA A 352 23.13 -5.54 -12.64
CA ALA A 352 22.40 -5.60 -13.90
C ALA A 352 22.79 -6.80 -14.77
N ARG A 353 24.06 -7.24 -14.74
CA ARG A 353 24.54 -8.43 -15.45
C ARG A 353 24.05 -9.72 -14.79
N VAL A 354 24.09 -9.77 -13.45
CA VAL A 354 23.58 -10.92 -12.67
C VAL A 354 22.11 -11.17 -12.98
N LEU A 355 21.28 -10.14 -12.90
CA LEU A 355 19.83 -10.25 -13.13
C LEU A 355 19.44 -10.65 -14.55
N ARG A 356 20.32 -10.53 -15.55
CA ARG A 356 20.10 -11.04 -16.90
C ARG A 356 20.36 -12.55 -17.03
N VAL A 357 21.11 -13.13 -16.09
CA VAL A 357 21.55 -14.52 -16.14
C VAL A 357 20.69 -15.44 -15.29
N VAL A 358 20.24 -14.97 -14.12
CA VAL A 358 19.40 -15.69 -13.19
C VAL A 358 17.93 -15.65 -13.62
N ARG A 359 17.10 -16.57 -13.11
CA ARG A 359 15.65 -16.60 -13.36
C ARG A 359 14.94 -15.62 -12.42
N ASP A 360 13.76 -15.14 -12.81
CA ASP A 360 12.93 -14.27 -11.97
C ASP A 360 12.51 -14.92 -10.63
N VAL A 361 12.50 -16.26 -10.59
CA VAL A 361 12.17 -17.04 -9.37
C VAL A 361 13.36 -17.25 -8.45
N ASP A 362 14.60 -16.99 -8.91
CA ASP A 362 15.82 -17.13 -8.12
C ASP A 362 15.97 -15.89 -7.21
N LEU A 363 16.33 -16.11 -5.95
CA LEU A 363 16.61 -15.01 -5.04
C LEU A 363 18.04 -14.54 -5.23
N VAL A 364 18.23 -13.24 -5.44
CA VAL A 364 19.55 -12.61 -5.49
C VAL A 364 19.68 -11.61 -4.36
N ALA A 365 20.72 -11.74 -3.54
CA ALA A 365 20.98 -10.89 -2.40
C ALA A 365 22.43 -10.39 -2.39
N ARG A 366 22.64 -9.24 -1.75
CA ARG A 366 23.97 -8.73 -1.39
C ARG A 366 24.19 -8.93 0.10
N LEU A 367 25.24 -9.64 0.48
CA LEU A 367 25.61 -9.85 1.88
C LEU A 367 26.25 -8.62 2.50
N GLY A 368 27.06 -7.92 1.74
CA GLY A 368 27.79 -6.72 2.12
C GLY A 368 29.05 -6.56 1.27
N GLY A 369 29.60 -5.36 1.16
CA GLY A 369 30.79 -5.14 0.34
C GLY A 369 30.60 -5.59 -1.11
N ASP A 370 31.40 -6.53 -1.54
CA ASP A 370 31.43 -7.16 -2.87
C ASP A 370 30.87 -8.61 -2.90
N GLU A 371 30.26 -9.06 -1.79
CA GLU A 371 29.72 -10.42 -1.66
C GLU A 371 28.25 -10.51 -2.04
N PHE A 372 27.92 -11.48 -2.88
CA PHE A 372 26.57 -11.73 -3.41
C PHE A 372 26.19 -13.18 -3.28
N VAL A 373 24.91 -13.43 -3.09
CA VAL A 373 24.31 -14.79 -2.99
C VAL A 373 23.18 -14.93 -4.01
N VAL A 374 23.13 -16.08 -4.66
CA VAL A 374 21.96 -16.53 -5.44
C VAL A 374 21.43 -17.82 -4.81
N VAL A 375 20.16 -17.85 -4.45
CA VAL A 375 19.46 -19.06 -3.97
C VAL A 375 18.52 -19.54 -5.07
N MET A 376 18.73 -20.78 -5.52
CA MET A 376 17.99 -21.39 -6.63
C MET A 376 17.23 -22.60 -6.09
N ALA A 377 15.90 -22.47 -5.99
CA ALA A 377 15.04 -23.57 -5.58
C ALA A 377 15.05 -24.71 -6.64
N GLU A 378 14.94 -25.94 -6.19
CA GLU A 378 14.77 -27.14 -7.04
C GLU A 378 15.86 -27.30 -8.11
N THR A 379 17.07 -26.78 -7.83
CA THR A 379 18.16 -26.76 -8.82
C THR A 379 19.27 -27.73 -8.39
N PRO A 380 19.61 -28.74 -9.20
CA PRO A 380 20.71 -29.65 -8.92
C PRO A 380 22.07 -28.99 -9.14
N LEU A 381 23.12 -29.50 -8.50
CA LEU A 381 24.47 -28.93 -8.54
C LEU A 381 25.01 -28.71 -9.96
N GLY A 382 24.79 -29.65 -10.86
CA GLY A 382 25.26 -29.52 -12.25
C GLY A 382 24.65 -28.36 -13.00
N GLU A 383 23.36 -28.08 -12.79
CA GLU A 383 22.68 -26.92 -13.35
C GLU A 383 23.13 -25.63 -12.67
N ALA A 384 23.29 -25.64 -11.35
CA ALA A 384 23.82 -24.52 -10.60
C ALA A 384 25.24 -24.10 -11.06
N LEU A 385 26.12 -25.08 -11.32
CA LEU A 385 27.45 -24.84 -11.88
C LEU A 385 27.40 -24.25 -13.29
N ALA A 386 26.50 -24.72 -14.13
CA ALA A 386 26.31 -24.15 -15.46
C ALA A 386 25.83 -22.68 -15.38
N ILE A 387 24.94 -22.35 -14.45
CA ILE A 387 24.49 -20.98 -14.18
C ILE A 387 25.66 -20.13 -13.64
N ALA A 388 26.40 -20.67 -12.67
CA ALA A 388 27.58 -19.99 -12.10
C ALA A 388 28.64 -19.64 -13.16
N GLU A 389 28.95 -20.57 -14.08
CA GLU A 389 29.92 -20.34 -15.16
C GLU A 389 29.37 -19.33 -16.17
N ARG A 390 28.08 -19.41 -16.52
CA ARG A 390 27.43 -18.40 -17.36
C ARG A 390 27.47 -17.01 -16.73
N LEU A 391 27.27 -16.93 -15.40
CA LEU A 391 27.38 -15.69 -14.66
C LEU A 391 28.80 -15.11 -14.70
N ARG A 392 29.79 -15.95 -14.41
CA ARG A 392 31.20 -15.56 -14.48
C ARG A 392 31.58 -15.01 -15.87
N LEU A 393 31.19 -15.72 -16.91
CA LEU A 393 31.43 -15.31 -18.30
C LEU A 393 30.71 -13.99 -18.65
N ALA A 394 29.46 -13.81 -18.23
CA ALA A 394 28.69 -12.58 -18.46
C ALA A 394 29.32 -11.37 -17.77
N VAL A 395 29.90 -11.55 -16.60
CA VAL A 395 30.62 -10.49 -15.89
C VAL A 395 31.94 -10.14 -16.61
N ALA A 396 32.70 -11.12 -17.06
CA ALA A 396 34.01 -10.92 -17.73
C ALA A 396 33.88 -10.46 -19.18
N ALA A 397 32.70 -10.64 -19.83
CA ALA A 397 32.53 -10.40 -21.27
C ALA A 397 32.67 -8.92 -21.70
N GLU A 398 32.20 -8.02 -20.84
CA GLU A 398 32.15 -6.57 -21.15
C GLU A 398 32.88 -5.77 -20.06
N PRO A 399 33.68 -4.76 -20.45
CA PRO A 399 34.28 -3.86 -19.47
C PRO A 399 33.23 -3.05 -18.68
N PHE A 400 33.62 -2.59 -17.49
CA PHE A 400 32.79 -1.76 -16.62
C PHE A 400 33.11 -0.28 -16.80
N ALA A 401 32.14 0.52 -17.19
CA ALA A 401 32.27 1.97 -17.36
C ALA A 401 32.02 2.69 -16.01
N VAL A 402 33.03 2.79 -15.16
CA VAL A 402 32.90 3.24 -13.78
C VAL A 402 33.01 4.75 -13.54
N LYS A 403 33.61 5.49 -14.46
CA LYS A 403 33.81 6.95 -14.34
C LYS A 403 33.98 7.61 -15.70
N ALA A 404 33.39 8.79 -15.90
CA ALA A 404 33.60 9.57 -17.11
C ALA A 404 35.07 10.00 -17.22
N GLY A 405 35.68 9.70 -18.38
CA GLY A 405 37.09 10.06 -18.67
C GLY A 405 38.15 9.07 -18.15
N CYS A 406 37.74 7.94 -17.58
CA CYS A 406 38.62 6.81 -17.26
C CYS A 406 38.39 5.66 -18.24
N ASP A 407 39.43 4.86 -18.50
CA ASP A 407 39.30 3.64 -19.28
C ASP A 407 38.38 2.65 -18.56
N PRO A 408 37.51 1.92 -19.29
CA PRO A 408 36.66 0.90 -18.71
C PRO A 408 37.47 -0.20 -18.04
N LEU A 409 36.99 -0.68 -16.87
CA LEU A 409 37.66 -1.70 -16.07
C LEU A 409 37.26 -3.11 -16.48
N ASN A 410 38.20 -4.02 -16.57
CA ASN A 410 37.94 -5.45 -16.74
C ASN A 410 37.84 -6.09 -15.33
N LEU A 411 36.65 -6.42 -14.89
CA LEU A 411 36.42 -7.09 -13.62
C LEU A 411 36.00 -8.54 -13.85
N THR A 412 36.38 -9.38 -12.91
CA THR A 412 35.97 -10.80 -12.88
C THR A 412 35.36 -11.14 -11.53
N ILE A 413 34.71 -12.27 -11.45
CA ILE A 413 34.16 -12.81 -10.21
C ILE A 413 34.68 -14.22 -9.97
N SER A 414 34.88 -14.57 -8.72
CA SER A 414 35.04 -15.95 -8.26
C SER A 414 33.70 -16.45 -7.73
N VAL A 415 33.33 -17.70 -8.03
CA VAL A 415 32.02 -18.26 -7.68
C VAL A 415 32.18 -19.60 -6.99
N GLY A 416 31.57 -19.75 -5.83
CA GLY A 416 31.35 -21.01 -5.14
C GLY A 416 29.91 -21.47 -5.27
N ALA A 417 29.71 -22.74 -5.58
CA ALA A 417 28.40 -23.35 -5.73
C ALA A 417 28.24 -24.58 -4.81
N ALA A 418 27.15 -24.69 -4.11
CA ALA A 418 26.82 -25.85 -3.29
C ALA A 418 25.33 -26.17 -3.34
N THR A 419 24.98 -27.44 -3.12
CA THR A 419 23.59 -27.85 -2.88
C THR A 419 23.30 -27.80 -1.38
N VAL A 420 22.07 -27.46 -1.06
CA VAL A 420 21.55 -27.46 0.31
C VAL A 420 20.46 -28.52 0.44
N ALA A 421 20.53 -29.29 1.52
CA ALA A 421 19.62 -30.38 1.84
C ALA A 421 19.19 -30.30 3.30
N ALA A 422 18.31 -31.18 3.76
CA ALA A 422 17.89 -31.24 5.15
C ALA A 422 19.07 -31.57 6.10
N GLY A 423 18.99 -31.11 7.34
CA GLY A 423 19.94 -31.42 8.40
C GLY A 423 20.95 -30.33 8.72
N TYR A 424 20.69 -29.10 8.31
CA TYR A 424 21.43 -27.91 8.76
C TYR A 424 20.75 -27.27 9.96
N ASP A 425 21.54 -26.88 10.97
CA ASP A 425 21.02 -26.34 12.21
C ASP A 425 20.68 -24.83 12.10
N THR A 426 21.33 -24.11 11.20
CA THR A 426 21.17 -22.65 11.03
C THR A 426 21.17 -22.25 9.57
N ALA A 427 20.62 -21.07 9.27
CA ALA A 427 20.66 -20.47 7.93
C ALA A 427 22.11 -20.20 7.45
N ASP A 428 23.00 -19.81 8.35
CA ASP A 428 24.43 -19.64 8.04
C ASP A 428 25.07 -20.94 7.55
N ALA A 429 24.72 -22.06 8.16
CA ALA A 429 25.25 -23.36 7.78
C ALA A 429 24.88 -23.75 6.33
N LEU A 430 23.75 -23.25 5.80
CA LEU A 430 23.35 -23.46 4.40
C LEU A 430 24.31 -22.79 3.39
N LEU A 431 25.03 -21.74 3.81
CA LEU A 431 25.98 -21.01 2.97
C LEU A 431 27.39 -21.61 3.01
N THR A 432 27.72 -22.38 4.05
CA THR A 432 29.10 -22.86 4.30
C THR A 432 29.71 -23.61 3.12
N GLY A 433 28.94 -24.50 2.49
CA GLY A 433 29.46 -25.27 1.35
C GLY A 433 29.79 -24.40 0.12
N ALA A 434 29.02 -23.35 -0.11
CA ALA A 434 29.27 -22.38 -1.18
C ALA A 434 30.49 -21.48 -0.84
N ASP A 435 30.66 -21.11 0.42
CA ASP A 435 31.79 -20.31 0.90
C ASP A 435 33.12 -21.08 0.79
N ASP A 436 33.14 -22.35 1.19
CA ASP A 436 34.30 -23.22 1.00
C ASP A 436 34.70 -23.32 -0.50
N CYS A 437 33.72 -23.43 -1.37
CA CYS A 437 33.95 -23.48 -2.82
C CYS A 437 34.45 -22.13 -3.35
N LEU A 438 33.90 -20.99 -2.87
CA LEU A 438 34.37 -19.64 -3.22
C LEU A 438 35.82 -19.43 -2.78
N TYR A 439 36.16 -19.81 -1.56
CA TYR A 439 37.52 -19.75 -1.03
C TYR A 439 38.49 -20.55 -1.92
N ARG A 440 38.11 -21.76 -2.33
CA ARG A 440 38.91 -22.56 -3.29
C ARG A 440 39.05 -21.89 -4.65
N ALA A 441 37.99 -21.24 -5.16
CA ALA A 441 38.05 -20.47 -6.41
C ALA A 441 39.07 -19.33 -6.33
N LYS A 442 39.05 -18.56 -5.24
CA LYS A 442 40.00 -17.46 -4.99
C LYS A 442 41.46 -17.98 -4.90
N ASN A 443 41.70 -19.04 -4.15
CA ASN A 443 43.06 -19.60 -3.97
C ASN A 443 43.60 -20.26 -5.24
N ALA A 444 42.75 -20.79 -6.10
CA ALA A 444 43.15 -21.42 -7.36
C ALA A 444 43.51 -20.42 -8.46
N GLY A 445 43.44 -19.09 -8.20
CA GLY A 445 43.82 -18.02 -9.13
C GLY A 445 42.64 -17.20 -9.63
N ARG A 446 41.52 -17.18 -8.92
CA ARG A 446 40.33 -16.35 -9.18
C ARG A 446 39.70 -16.56 -10.56
N ASN A 447 38.69 -15.74 -10.91
CA ASN A 447 37.98 -15.79 -12.18
C ASN A 447 37.58 -17.22 -12.58
N ARG A 448 36.95 -17.96 -11.65
CA ARG A 448 36.54 -19.35 -11.86
C ARG A 448 35.41 -19.75 -10.97
N THR A 449 34.81 -20.88 -11.30
CA THR A 449 33.73 -21.49 -10.55
C THR A 449 34.22 -22.78 -9.90
N PHE A 450 33.91 -22.97 -8.62
CA PHE A 450 34.06 -24.26 -7.93
C PHE A 450 32.71 -24.69 -7.39
N GLY A 451 32.46 -26.00 -7.36
CA GLY A 451 31.28 -26.57 -6.76
C GLY A 451 31.56 -27.90 -6.10
N GLY A 452 30.77 -28.21 -5.11
CA GLY A 452 30.85 -29.48 -4.41
C GLY A 452 29.59 -29.78 -3.62
N PRO A 453 29.35 -31.04 -3.22
CA PRO A 453 28.40 -31.33 -2.18
C PRO A 453 28.84 -30.60 -0.92
N SER A 454 27.90 -30.11 -0.13
CA SER A 454 28.23 -29.58 1.21
C SER A 454 28.57 -30.75 2.13
N ASP A 455 29.81 -31.19 2.09
CA ASP A 455 30.30 -32.15 3.05
C ASP A 455 30.29 -31.49 4.44
N ARG A 456 29.64 -32.18 5.40
CA ARG A 456 29.63 -31.80 6.82
C ARG A 456 31.07 -31.83 7.36
N LEU A 457 31.85 -30.79 7.15
CA LEU A 457 33.11 -30.58 7.87
C LEU A 457 32.86 -29.52 8.95
N SER A 458 32.82 -30.02 10.17
CA SER A 458 32.86 -29.28 11.41
C SER A 458 34.07 -28.36 11.43
N SER A 459 33.87 -27.05 11.20
CA SER A 459 34.76 -26.03 11.73
C SER A 459 34.00 -24.71 11.90
N PRO A 460 34.06 -24.06 13.06
CA PRO A 460 33.26 -22.92 13.39
C PRO A 460 33.81 -21.65 12.70
N LEU A 461 32.94 -20.89 12.07
CA LEU A 461 33.14 -19.50 11.68
C LEU A 461 33.28 -18.58 12.91
N ALA A 462 34.28 -18.83 13.78
CA ALA A 462 34.46 -18.08 15.02
C ALA A 462 35.40 -16.88 14.89
N ASP A 463 36.11 -16.66 13.76
CA ASP A 463 37.23 -15.70 13.72
C ASP A 463 37.09 -14.52 12.73
N TYR A 464 35.93 -14.27 12.10
CA TYR A 464 35.79 -13.16 11.15
C TYR A 464 34.95 -11.97 11.63
N CYS A 465 34.56 -11.92 12.92
CA CYS A 465 33.80 -10.79 13.49
C CYS A 465 34.66 -9.75 14.26
N SER A 466 35.96 -9.75 14.12
CA SER A 466 36.81 -8.86 14.95
C SER A 466 37.85 -8.07 14.13
N VAL A 467 37.48 -7.46 13.01
CA VAL A 467 38.25 -6.34 12.47
C VAL A 467 37.30 -5.41 11.70
N ASN A 468 36.72 -4.46 12.38
CA ASN A 468 36.47 -3.06 12.01
C ASN A 468 35.51 -2.42 13.01
N ASP A 469 36.09 -1.84 14.09
CA ASP A 469 35.55 -0.65 14.75
C ASP A 469 35.85 0.59 13.90
#